data_41b18806a6aa36533350405123d55e70
#
_entry.id   41b18806a6aa36533350405123d55e70
#
_cell.length_a   1.000
_cell.length_b   1.000
_cell.length_c   1.000
_cell.angle_alpha   90.00
_cell.angle_beta   90.00
_cell.angle_gamma   90.00
#
_symmetry.space_group_name_H-M   'P 1'
#
loop_
_entity.id
_entity.type
_entity.pdbx_description
1 polymer ?
#
loop_
_entity_poly.entity_id
_entity_poly.type
_entity_poly.pdbx_seq_one_letter_code
_entity_poly.pdbx_strand_id
1 'polypeptide(L)'
;MRFAIKTRPEHQTWEELRDWWVAADEIPLFESAWNWDHFDPLSGDMAGPCFEAWTMLAAMAQATRRIRLGSQVTGMIYRHPAVLANMAATVDIISGGRLEIGLGAGWNQMECDAYGIELPPLRERFDRFDEGVEAIVGLLSQPVTTFAGRYVTLTDARCEPKPVQRPHPPVTIGGRGKQRTLRTVARWAQQWNAIVASPEDWTELKEVLAGHCAAIGRDVSEITCSVNVRTDQDGGLEAVLAAVAGYRDAGADLVILNLPHHAKPGSLQPLAEALAPLT
;
A
#
# COMPACT_ATOMS: atom_id res chain seq x y z
N MET A 1 5.70 -0.24 -18.58
CA MET A 1 5.42 0.17 -17.19
C MET A 1 3.99 -0.24 -16.82
N ARG A 2 3.70 -0.54 -15.54
CA ARG A 2 2.37 -0.97 -15.09
C ARG A 2 1.63 0.17 -14.41
N PHE A 3 0.31 0.07 -14.30
CA PHE A 3 -0.53 1.13 -13.71
C PHE A 3 -1.50 0.59 -12.68
N ALA A 4 -1.73 1.40 -11.65
CA ALA A 4 -2.69 1.17 -10.60
C ALA A 4 -3.46 2.46 -10.28
N ILE A 5 -4.57 2.34 -9.58
CA ILE A 5 -5.30 3.47 -9.04
C ILE A 5 -5.23 3.50 -7.51
N LYS A 6 -5.37 4.68 -6.93
CA LYS A 6 -5.56 4.86 -5.50
C LYS A 6 -6.71 5.84 -5.27
N THR A 7 -7.72 5.36 -4.56
CA THR A 7 -8.87 6.15 -4.13
C THR A 7 -8.67 6.67 -2.71
N ARG A 8 -9.38 7.73 -2.37
CA ARG A 8 -9.39 8.34 -1.03
C ARG A 8 -10.63 7.85 -0.30
N PRO A 9 -10.53 7.18 0.86
CA PRO A 9 -11.68 6.75 1.66
C PRO A 9 -12.46 7.90 2.29
N GLU A 10 -11.99 9.13 2.13
CA GLU A 10 -12.55 10.37 2.71
C GLU A 10 -13.52 11.07 1.75
N HIS A 11 -14.50 11.80 2.29
CA HIS A 11 -15.42 12.69 1.57
C HIS A 11 -16.20 12.07 0.41
N GLN A 12 -16.39 10.76 0.44
CA GLN A 12 -17.14 10.02 -0.56
C GLN A 12 -18.17 9.11 0.10
N THR A 13 -19.18 8.69 -0.65
CA THR A 13 -20.09 7.62 -0.22
C THR A 13 -19.47 6.27 -0.53
N TRP A 14 -20.02 5.20 0.06
CA TRP A 14 -19.63 3.83 -0.28
C TRP A 14 -19.83 3.52 -1.76
N GLU A 15 -20.94 3.96 -2.34
CA GLU A 15 -21.28 3.75 -3.74
C GLU A 15 -20.25 4.40 -4.67
N GLU A 16 -19.86 5.64 -4.38
CA GLU A 16 -18.84 6.35 -5.15
C GLU A 16 -17.50 5.62 -5.11
N LEU A 17 -17.05 5.18 -3.93
CA LEU A 17 -15.80 4.43 -3.77
C LEU A 17 -15.85 3.08 -4.51
N ARG A 18 -16.95 2.33 -4.33
CA ARG A 18 -17.17 1.05 -5.03
C ARG A 18 -17.11 1.22 -6.53
N ASP A 19 -17.80 2.23 -7.06
CA ASP A 19 -17.91 2.45 -8.50
C ASP A 19 -16.55 2.77 -9.15
N TRP A 20 -15.63 3.42 -8.42
CA TRP A 20 -14.24 3.59 -8.86
C TRP A 20 -13.53 2.25 -9.06
N TRP A 21 -13.66 1.35 -8.09
CA TRP A 21 -12.96 0.06 -8.13
C TRP A 21 -13.58 -0.89 -9.16
N VAL A 22 -14.92 -0.87 -9.28
CA VAL A 22 -15.62 -1.65 -10.32
C VAL A 22 -15.22 -1.15 -11.71
N ALA A 23 -15.18 0.16 -11.94
CA ALA A 23 -14.75 0.72 -13.22
C ALA A 23 -13.29 0.37 -13.55
N ALA A 24 -12.38 0.41 -12.55
CA ALA A 24 -11.00 0.01 -12.75
C ALA A 24 -10.85 -1.49 -13.00
N ASP A 25 -11.72 -2.33 -12.41
CA ASP A 25 -11.75 -3.78 -12.63
C ASP A 25 -12.05 -4.15 -14.08
N GLU A 26 -12.84 -3.34 -14.78
CA GLU A 26 -13.18 -3.53 -16.20
C GLU A 26 -12.09 -3.02 -17.17
N ILE A 27 -11.10 -2.25 -16.68
CA ILE A 27 -10.06 -1.65 -17.54
C ILE A 27 -8.74 -2.45 -17.34
N PRO A 28 -8.32 -3.27 -18.35
CA PRO A 28 -7.14 -4.15 -18.21
C PRO A 28 -5.83 -3.44 -17.90
N LEU A 29 -5.71 -2.16 -18.21
CA LEU A 29 -4.52 -1.35 -17.94
C LEU A 29 -4.21 -1.26 -16.44
N PHE A 30 -5.23 -1.20 -15.61
CA PHE A 30 -5.05 -1.11 -14.16
C PHE A 30 -4.93 -2.50 -13.53
N GLU A 31 -3.80 -2.81 -12.92
CA GLU A 31 -3.55 -4.10 -12.29
C GLU A 31 -4.02 -4.17 -10.84
N SER A 32 -4.00 -3.02 -10.14
CA SER A 32 -4.36 -2.96 -8.72
C SER A 32 -5.08 -1.66 -8.36
N ALA A 33 -5.88 -1.72 -7.28
CA ALA A 33 -6.56 -0.58 -6.69
C ALA A 33 -6.25 -0.51 -5.19
N TRP A 34 -6.00 0.69 -4.72
CA TRP A 34 -5.50 0.96 -3.37
C TRP A 34 -6.40 1.97 -2.66
N ASN A 35 -6.54 1.79 -1.34
CA ASN A 35 -7.00 2.84 -0.42
C ASN A 35 -5.85 3.28 0.50
N TRP A 36 -6.13 4.00 1.55
CA TRP A 36 -5.24 4.22 2.69
C TRP A 36 -5.93 3.88 4.02
N ASP A 37 -5.14 3.69 5.07
CA ASP A 37 -5.61 3.30 6.38
C ASP A 37 -5.47 4.46 7.37
N HIS A 38 -6.45 5.34 7.38
CA HIS A 38 -6.66 6.42 8.33
C HIS A 38 -8.10 6.42 8.81
N PHE A 39 -8.38 6.97 9.97
CA PHE A 39 -9.71 7.04 10.57
C PHE A 39 -10.38 8.40 10.35
N ASP A 40 -9.54 9.43 10.16
CA ASP A 40 -9.97 10.80 9.87
C ASP A 40 -9.53 11.21 8.44
N PRO A 41 -10.23 12.18 7.81
CA PRO A 41 -9.77 12.75 6.55
C PRO A 41 -8.36 13.33 6.66
N LEU A 42 -7.57 13.21 5.58
CA LEU A 42 -6.25 13.80 5.48
C LEU A 42 -6.25 15.16 4.78
N SER A 43 -7.40 15.55 4.24
CA SER A 43 -7.56 16.82 3.52
C SER A 43 -9.00 17.31 3.58
N GLY A 44 -9.23 18.61 3.29
CA GLY A 44 -10.56 19.19 3.28
C GLY A 44 -11.15 19.36 4.68
N ASP A 45 -12.41 19.03 4.86
CA ASP A 45 -13.10 19.08 6.16
C ASP A 45 -12.67 17.89 7.03
N MET A 46 -11.89 18.18 8.06
CA MET A 46 -11.38 17.16 8.99
C MET A 46 -12.48 16.49 9.82
N ALA A 47 -13.70 17.03 9.85
CA ALA A 47 -14.88 16.42 10.48
C ALA A 47 -15.72 15.60 9.48
N GLY A 48 -15.28 15.49 8.24
CA GLY A 48 -15.95 14.75 7.19
C GLY A 48 -15.85 13.22 7.35
N PRO A 49 -16.58 12.45 6.52
CA PRO A 49 -16.53 10.99 6.56
C PRO A 49 -15.19 10.45 6.10
N CYS A 50 -14.73 9.37 6.75
CA CYS A 50 -13.61 8.55 6.33
C CYS A 50 -13.93 7.07 6.62
N PHE A 51 -13.84 6.20 5.59
CA PHE A 51 -14.13 4.78 5.77
C PHE A 51 -12.91 4.01 6.29
N GLU A 52 -13.17 3.06 7.21
CA GLU A 52 -12.14 2.16 7.74
C GLU A 52 -11.62 1.24 6.61
N ALA A 53 -10.31 1.20 6.46
CA ALA A 53 -9.65 0.63 5.28
C ALA A 53 -9.86 -0.87 5.10
N TRP A 54 -9.71 -1.68 6.14
CA TRP A 54 -9.73 -3.14 6.03
C TRP A 54 -11.15 -3.69 5.88
N THR A 55 -12.13 -3.08 6.54
CA THR A 55 -13.55 -3.37 6.34
C THR A 55 -13.95 -3.05 4.90
N MET A 56 -13.48 -1.91 4.37
CA MET A 56 -13.71 -1.52 2.98
C MET A 56 -13.03 -2.50 2.01
N LEU A 57 -11.81 -2.96 2.27
CA LEU A 57 -11.12 -3.93 1.42
C LEU A 57 -11.87 -5.24 1.30
N ALA A 58 -12.48 -5.75 2.39
CA ALA A 58 -13.30 -6.96 2.34
C ALA A 58 -14.53 -6.78 1.43
N ALA A 59 -15.19 -5.62 1.49
CA ALA A 59 -16.31 -5.30 0.61
C ALA A 59 -15.87 -5.13 -0.85
N MET A 60 -14.74 -4.45 -1.09
CA MET A 60 -14.16 -4.27 -2.42
C MET A 60 -13.72 -5.60 -3.05
N ALA A 61 -13.23 -6.55 -2.24
CA ALA A 61 -12.89 -7.90 -2.70
C ALA A 61 -14.09 -8.64 -3.32
N GLN A 62 -15.30 -8.39 -2.80
CA GLN A 62 -16.53 -8.95 -3.35
C GLN A 62 -17.10 -8.13 -4.51
N ALA A 63 -16.87 -6.83 -4.54
CA ALA A 63 -17.35 -5.96 -5.61
C ALA A 63 -16.55 -6.07 -6.92
N THR A 64 -15.31 -6.61 -6.86
CA THR A 64 -14.38 -6.74 -7.98
C THR A 64 -14.01 -8.20 -8.23
N ARG A 65 -13.45 -8.51 -9.41
CA ARG A 65 -13.13 -9.89 -9.81
C ARG A 65 -11.69 -10.11 -10.26
N ARG A 66 -11.07 -9.11 -10.88
CA ARG A 66 -9.76 -9.20 -11.52
C ARG A 66 -8.69 -8.40 -10.79
N ILE A 67 -9.01 -7.14 -10.49
CA ILE A 67 -8.05 -6.17 -9.96
C ILE A 67 -7.51 -6.62 -8.59
N ARG A 68 -6.21 -6.50 -8.39
CA ARG A 68 -5.61 -6.69 -7.07
C ARG A 68 -5.99 -5.54 -6.16
N LEU A 69 -5.98 -5.76 -4.86
CA LEU A 69 -6.46 -4.77 -3.89
C LEU A 69 -5.57 -4.70 -2.66
N GLY A 70 -5.41 -3.50 -2.12
CA GLY A 70 -4.59 -3.29 -0.92
C GLY A 70 -4.80 -1.93 -0.27
N SER A 71 -4.23 -1.79 0.92
CA SER A 71 -4.10 -0.48 1.57
C SER A 71 -2.68 0.04 1.41
N GLN A 72 -2.53 1.31 1.06
CA GLN A 72 -1.24 1.94 0.88
C GLN A 72 -1.12 3.20 1.76
N VAL A 73 -0.70 3.02 3.02
CA VAL A 73 -0.35 1.76 3.69
C VAL A 73 -1.00 1.72 5.06
N THR A 74 -1.17 0.52 5.63
CA THR A 74 -1.60 0.34 7.01
C THR A 74 -0.48 0.74 7.97
N GLY A 75 -0.78 1.63 8.92
CA GLY A 75 0.13 1.94 10.02
C GLY A 75 0.23 0.80 11.02
N MET A 76 1.44 0.32 11.29
CA MET A 76 1.66 -0.79 12.26
C MET A 76 1.20 -0.44 13.68
N ILE A 77 0.98 0.83 13.97
CA ILE A 77 0.50 1.32 15.26
C ILE A 77 -1.01 1.13 15.48
N TYR A 78 -1.79 0.92 14.41
CA TYR A 78 -3.26 0.90 14.51
C TYR A 78 -3.81 -0.45 14.95
N ARG A 79 -3.11 -1.56 14.70
CA ARG A 79 -3.58 -2.91 15.02
C ARG A 79 -2.43 -3.80 15.49
N HIS A 80 -2.74 -4.72 16.39
CA HIS A 80 -1.78 -5.75 16.76
C HIS A 80 -1.42 -6.61 15.53
N PRO A 81 -0.13 -6.89 15.25
CA PRO A 81 0.31 -7.61 14.05
C PRO A 81 -0.42 -8.94 13.82
N ALA A 82 -0.71 -9.70 14.88
CA ALA A 82 -1.43 -10.96 14.74
C ALA A 82 -2.89 -10.78 14.31
N VAL A 83 -3.55 -9.70 14.75
CA VAL A 83 -4.90 -9.37 14.28
C VAL A 83 -4.86 -8.97 12.82
N LEU A 84 -3.91 -8.13 12.44
CA LEU A 84 -3.72 -7.71 11.05
C LEU A 84 -3.42 -8.90 10.13
N ALA A 85 -2.60 -9.87 10.55
CA ALA A 85 -2.35 -11.09 9.79
C ALA A 85 -3.64 -11.89 9.54
N ASN A 86 -4.51 -12.05 10.55
CA ASN A 86 -5.80 -12.73 10.38
C ASN A 86 -6.74 -11.97 9.45
N MET A 87 -6.79 -10.64 9.54
CA MET A 87 -7.55 -9.80 8.61
C MET A 87 -7.04 -9.98 7.18
N ALA A 88 -5.72 -9.95 6.98
CA ALA A 88 -5.09 -10.14 5.67
C ALA A 88 -5.38 -11.52 5.08
N ALA A 89 -5.24 -12.60 5.86
CA ALA A 89 -5.59 -13.95 5.41
C ALA A 89 -7.07 -14.04 4.98
N THR A 90 -7.96 -13.42 5.76
CA THR A 90 -9.40 -13.41 5.48
C THR A 90 -9.71 -12.66 4.18
N VAL A 91 -9.18 -11.45 4.00
CA VAL A 91 -9.39 -10.65 2.77
C VAL A 91 -8.78 -11.34 1.56
N ASP A 92 -7.63 -11.99 1.72
CA ASP A 92 -7.00 -12.75 0.64
C ASP A 92 -7.89 -13.91 0.16
N ILE A 93 -8.49 -14.65 1.09
CA ILE A 93 -9.44 -15.72 0.77
C ILE A 93 -10.69 -15.16 0.09
N ILE A 94 -11.30 -14.10 0.65
CA ILE A 94 -12.49 -13.46 0.09
C ILE A 94 -12.24 -12.98 -1.34
N SER A 95 -11.05 -12.44 -1.60
CA SER A 95 -10.66 -11.94 -2.93
C SER A 95 -10.22 -13.02 -3.91
N GLY A 96 -10.05 -14.28 -3.47
CA GLY A 96 -9.50 -15.35 -4.29
C GLY A 96 -8.01 -15.17 -4.61
N GLY A 97 -7.22 -14.62 -3.67
CA GLY A 97 -5.77 -14.43 -3.81
C GLY A 97 -5.35 -13.14 -4.51
N ARG A 98 -6.13 -12.06 -4.37
CA ARG A 98 -5.83 -10.75 -4.99
C ARG A 98 -5.33 -9.70 -4.00
N LEU A 99 -5.21 -10.02 -2.71
CA LEU A 99 -4.73 -9.06 -1.71
C LEU A 99 -3.25 -8.73 -1.89
N GLU A 100 -2.91 -7.48 -1.63
CA GLU A 100 -1.57 -6.98 -1.35
C GLU A 100 -1.55 -6.29 0.02
N ILE A 101 -0.57 -6.66 0.86
CA ILE A 101 -0.49 -6.16 2.24
C ILE A 101 0.40 -4.93 2.28
N GLY A 102 -0.19 -3.74 2.29
CA GLY A 102 0.57 -2.51 2.42
C GLY A 102 0.85 -2.15 3.88
N LEU A 103 2.11 -1.98 4.25
CA LEU A 103 2.58 -1.74 5.61
C LEU A 103 3.46 -0.50 5.71
N GLY A 104 3.31 0.24 6.80
CA GLY A 104 4.12 1.39 7.16
C GLY A 104 4.26 1.55 8.68
N ALA A 105 5.19 2.36 9.13
CA ALA A 105 5.44 2.54 10.55
C ALA A 105 4.37 3.39 11.28
N GLY A 106 3.54 4.15 10.54
CA GLY A 106 2.60 5.12 11.10
C GLY A 106 3.24 6.51 11.31
N TRP A 107 2.40 7.56 11.30
CA TRP A 107 2.92 8.94 11.37
C TRP A 107 1.94 9.99 11.93
N ASN A 108 0.63 9.80 11.79
CA ASN A 108 -0.35 10.85 12.06
C ASN A 108 -0.59 11.02 13.56
N GLN A 109 0.06 12.04 14.17
CA GLN A 109 -0.05 12.32 15.59
C GLN A 109 -1.47 12.75 15.98
N MET A 110 -2.12 13.60 15.18
CA MET A 110 -3.47 14.11 15.51
C MET A 110 -4.49 12.97 15.61
N GLU A 111 -4.47 12.07 14.65
CA GLU A 111 -5.33 10.90 14.64
C GLU A 111 -5.04 9.94 15.80
N CYS A 112 -3.76 9.71 16.10
CA CYS A 112 -3.37 8.92 17.25
C CYS A 112 -3.86 9.50 18.57
N ASP A 113 -3.73 10.81 18.77
CA ASP A 113 -4.19 11.52 19.96
C ASP A 113 -5.73 11.45 20.07
N ALA A 114 -6.44 11.64 18.96
CA ALA A 114 -7.90 11.60 18.93
C ALA A 114 -8.47 10.21 19.29
N TYR A 115 -7.83 9.15 18.84
CA TYR A 115 -8.27 7.77 19.06
C TYR A 115 -7.61 7.09 20.28
N GLY A 116 -6.76 7.80 21.03
CA GLY A 116 -6.03 7.22 22.16
C GLY A 116 -5.04 6.13 21.76
N ILE A 117 -4.52 6.21 20.54
CA ILE A 117 -3.51 5.29 20.00
C ILE A 117 -2.12 5.87 20.30
N GLU A 118 -1.25 5.09 20.92
CA GLU A 118 0.11 5.52 21.16
C GLU A 118 0.88 5.69 19.83
N LEU A 119 1.45 6.88 19.57
CA LEU A 119 2.44 7.10 18.52
C LEU A 119 3.84 7.12 19.15
N PRO A 120 4.57 6.01 19.17
CA PRO A 120 5.88 5.95 19.82
C PRO A 120 6.90 6.88 19.16
N PRO A 121 7.99 7.27 19.88
CA PRO A 121 9.11 7.96 19.26
C PRO A 121 9.62 7.22 18.03
N LEU A 122 10.17 7.94 17.06
CA LEU A 122 10.50 7.41 15.74
C LEU A 122 11.35 6.13 15.77
N ARG A 123 12.35 6.06 16.66
CA ARG A 123 13.20 4.88 16.81
C ARG A 123 12.38 3.66 17.22
N GLU A 124 11.61 3.79 18.28
CA GLU A 124 10.78 2.70 18.79
C GLU A 124 9.70 2.29 17.79
N ARG A 125 9.09 3.27 17.12
CA ARG A 125 8.09 3.02 16.08
C ARG A 125 8.62 2.13 14.96
N PHE A 126 9.85 2.36 14.52
CA PHE A 126 10.50 1.50 13.54
C PHE A 126 10.92 0.14 14.10
N ASP A 127 11.29 0.05 15.40
CA ASP A 127 11.57 -1.23 16.04
C ASP A 127 10.27 -2.07 16.10
N ARG A 128 9.16 -1.47 16.52
CA ARG A 128 7.82 -2.10 16.49
C ARG A 128 7.39 -2.50 15.07
N PHE A 129 7.71 -1.67 14.08
CA PHE A 129 7.41 -1.95 12.68
C PHE A 129 8.19 -3.17 12.16
N ASP A 130 9.48 -3.23 12.39
CA ASP A 130 10.33 -4.35 11.96
C ASP A 130 9.85 -5.68 12.58
N GLU A 131 9.57 -5.71 13.89
CA GLU A 131 9.02 -6.88 14.59
C GLU A 131 7.61 -7.25 14.05
N GLY A 132 6.76 -6.25 13.81
CA GLY A 132 5.42 -6.44 13.30
C GLY A 132 5.39 -7.06 11.90
N VAL A 133 6.26 -6.62 11.00
CA VAL A 133 6.38 -7.21 9.65
C VAL A 133 6.82 -8.67 9.73
N GLU A 134 7.84 -8.97 10.54
CA GLU A 134 8.33 -10.34 10.73
C GLU A 134 7.25 -11.26 11.32
N ALA A 135 6.52 -10.79 12.33
CA ALA A 135 5.42 -11.53 12.94
C ALA A 135 4.28 -11.81 11.95
N ILE A 136 3.90 -10.81 11.13
CA ILE A 136 2.86 -10.98 10.10
C ILE A 136 3.28 -12.02 9.07
N VAL A 137 4.49 -11.91 8.53
CA VAL A 137 5.01 -12.86 7.54
C VAL A 137 5.06 -14.27 8.12
N GLY A 138 5.54 -14.43 9.36
CA GLY A 138 5.54 -15.71 10.07
C GLY A 138 4.14 -16.32 10.18
N LEU A 139 3.18 -15.55 10.69
CA LEU A 139 1.78 -16.00 10.86
C LEU A 139 1.12 -16.42 9.56
N LEU A 140 1.38 -15.71 8.47
CA LEU A 140 0.78 -16.00 7.16
C LEU A 140 1.42 -17.19 6.46
N SER A 141 2.70 -17.50 6.72
CA SER A 141 3.46 -18.52 6.00
C SER A 141 3.72 -19.81 6.78
N GLN A 142 3.84 -19.74 8.11
CA GLN A 142 4.21 -20.87 8.94
C GLN A 142 2.97 -21.55 9.57
N PRO A 143 2.94 -22.88 9.76
CA PRO A 143 1.84 -23.56 10.44
C PRO A 143 1.64 -23.09 11.88
N VAL A 144 2.72 -22.82 12.58
CA VAL A 144 2.77 -22.29 13.96
C VAL A 144 3.87 -21.27 14.03
N THR A 145 3.60 -20.12 14.66
CA THR A 145 4.56 -19.03 14.80
C THR A 145 4.78 -18.74 16.26
N THR A 146 6.01 -18.90 16.73
CA THR A 146 6.48 -18.37 18.00
C THR A 146 7.46 -17.25 17.72
N PHE A 147 7.24 -16.09 18.32
CA PHE A 147 8.05 -14.90 18.15
C PHE A 147 8.28 -14.22 19.50
N ALA A 148 9.52 -14.00 19.87
CA ALA A 148 9.91 -13.38 21.14
C ALA A 148 10.65 -12.06 20.88
N GLY A 149 9.91 -11.04 20.44
CA GLY A 149 10.42 -9.69 20.25
C GLY A 149 10.33 -8.86 21.54
N ARG A 150 10.80 -7.64 21.45
CA ARG A 150 10.66 -6.66 22.52
C ARG A 150 9.24 -6.09 22.61
N TYR A 151 8.57 -5.96 21.50
CA TYR A 151 7.25 -5.31 21.38
C TYR A 151 6.16 -6.28 20.93
N VAL A 152 6.52 -7.35 20.25
CA VAL A 152 5.59 -8.40 19.82
C VAL A 152 6.04 -9.72 20.42
N THR A 153 5.09 -10.42 21.07
CA THR A 153 5.32 -11.78 21.58
C THR A 153 4.20 -12.69 21.09
N LEU A 154 4.55 -13.78 20.43
CA LEU A 154 3.64 -14.81 19.98
C LEU A 154 4.11 -16.16 20.54
N THR A 155 3.18 -16.95 21.09
CA THR A 155 3.47 -18.29 21.61
C THR A 155 2.56 -19.27 20.90
N ASP A 156 3.14 -20.15 20.08
CA ASP A 156 2.45 -21.20 19.31
C ASP A 156 1.22 -20.66 18.56
N ALA A 157 1.32 -19.41 18.07
CA ALA A 157 0.23 -18.72 17.43
C ALA A 157 -0.06 -19.31 16.04
N ARG A 158 -1.34 -19.42 15.72
CA ARG A 158 -1.83 -19.91 14.44
C ARG A 158 -2.65 -18.84 13.76
N CYS A 159 -2.49 -18.71 12.46
CA CYS A 159 -3.36 -17.91 11.59
C CYS A 159 -4.01 -18.89 10.60
N GLU A 160 -5.21 -19.35 10.92
CA GLU A 160 -5.98 -20.28 10.10
C GLU A 160 -7.38 -19.74 9.86
N PRO A 161 -7.92 -19.90 8.62
CA PRO A 161 -7.26 -20.51 7.45
C PRO A 161 -6.11 -19.67 6.91
N LYS A 162 -5.10 -20.32 6.31
CA LYS A 162 -4.01 -19.61 5.62
C LYS A 162 -4.54 -18.89 4.38
N PRO A 163 -3.90 -17.77 3.95
CA PRO A 163 -4.26 -17.09 2.71
C PRO A 163 -4.17 -18.04 1.50
N VAL A 164 -4.80 -17.68 0.40
CA VAL A 164 -4.73 -18.41 -0.87
C VAL A 164 -3.32 -18.29 -1.47
N GLN A 165 -2.75 -17.10 -1.44
CA GLN A 165 -1.41 -16.82 -1.96
C GLN A 165 -0.32 -17.47 -1.11
N ARG A 166 0.71 -18.02 -1.77
CA ARG A 166 1.83 -18.70 -1.10
C ARG A 166 3.16 -18.05 -1.47
N PRO A 167 4.10 -17.93 -0.53
CA PRO A 167 4.03 -18.29 0.89
C PRO A 167 3.08 -17.40 1.71
N HIS A 168 2.80 -16.19 1.25
CA HIS A 168 1.88 -15.18 1.80
C HIS A 168 1.48 -14.18 0.70
N PRO A 169 0.43 -13.37 0.87
CA PRO A 169 0.16 -12.24 -0.02
C PRO A 169 1.38 -11.30 -0.12
N PRO A 170 1.64 -10.69 -1.29
CA PRO A 170 2.76 -9.76 -1.44
C PRO A 170 2.72 -8.64 -0.39
N VAL A 171 3.89 -8.35 0.18
CA VAL A 171 4.06 -7.25 1.14
C VAL A 171 4.55 -6.02 0.39
N THR A 172 3.78 -4.95 0.48
CA THR A 172 4.16 -3.61 0.01
C THR A 172 4.59 -2.77 1.21
N ILE A 173 5.76 -2.18 1.18
CA ILE A 173 6.21 -1.26 2.23
C ILE A 173 6.26 0.16 1.66
N GLY A 174 5.56 1.08 2.33
CA GLY A 174 5.53 2.49 1.98
C GLY A 174 6.54 3.32 2.76
N GLY A 175 7.19 4.26 2.07
CA GLY A 175 8.03 5.26 2.70
C GLY A 175 9.38 5.48 2.04
N ARG A 176 10.10 6.55 2.51
CA ARG A 176 11.35 7.03 1.91
C ARG A 176 12.53 7.09 2.88
N GLY A 177 12.40 6.48 4.04
CA GLY A 177 13.46 6.49 5.08
C GLY A 177 14.67 5.66 4.67
N LYS A 178 15.77 6.31 4.26
CA LYS A 178 16.97 5.68 3.70
C LYS A 178 17.57 4.60 4.60
N GLN A 179 17.57 4.79 5.93
CA GLN A 179 18.24 3.90 6.89
C GLN A 179 17.36 2.75 7.39
N ARG A 180 16.09 3.03 7.70
CA ARG A 180 15.21 2.04 8.34
C ARG A 180 14.19 1.48 7.34
N THR A 181 13.38 2.34 6.71
CA THR A 181 12.34 1.88 5.78
C THR A 181 12.91 1.05 4.65
N LEU A 182 13.94 1.56 3.93
CA LEU A 182 14.49 0.85 2.78
C LEU A 182 15.23 -0.44 3.17
N ARG A 183 15.79 -0.52 4.37
CA ARG A 183 16.34 -1.78 4.90
C ARG A 183 15.23 -2.81 5.15
N THR A 184 14.10 -2.41 5.72
CA THR A 184 12.95 -3.29 5.93
C THR A 184 12.34 -3.72 4.59
N VAL A 185 12.26 -2.81 3.61
CA VAL A 185 11.89 -3.13 2.21
C VAL A 185 12.80 -4.21 1.65
N ALA A 186 14.11 -4.03 1.70
CA ALA A 186 15.09 -5.00 1.19
C ALA A 186 14.89 -6.38 1.80
N ARG A 187 14.56 -6.48 3.09
CA ARG A 187 14.39 -7.75 3.80
C ARG A 187 13.07 -8.45 3.49
N TRP A 188 11.95 -7.70 3.38
CA TRP A 188 10.62 -8.30 3.45
C TRP A 188 9.70 -8.03 2.25
N ALA A 189 9.89 -6.90 1.53
CA ALA A 189 8.91 -6.46 0.57
C ALA A 189 9.01 -7.14 -0.78
N GLN A 190 7.86 -7.38 -1.43
CA GLN A 190 7.73 -7.68 -2.85
C GLN A 190 7.43 -6.42 -3.65
N GLN A 191 6.97 -5.36 -2.96
CA GLN A 191 6.79 -4.04 -3.57
C GLN A 191 7.24 -2.96 -2.60
N TRP A 192 7.91 -1.95 -3.12
CA TRP A 192 8.21 -0.69 -2.44
C TRP A 192 7.42 0.45 -3.07
N ASN A 193 6.86 1.32 -2.24
CA ASN A 193 6.21 2.54 -2.69
C ASN A 193 6.84 3.78 -2.06
N ALA A 194 7.17 4.77 -2.89
CA ALA A 194 7.61 6.08 -2.44
C ALA A 194 6.67 7.19 -2.89
N ILE A 195 6.46 8.17 -2.01
CA ILE A 195 5.87 9.47 -2.35
C ILE A 195 7.01 10.47 -2.34
N VAL A 196 7.39 10.95 -3.50
CA VAL A 196 8.52 11.85 -3.74
C VAL A 196 8.10 13.02 -4.62
N ALA A 197 8.92 14.06 -4.67
CA ALA A 197 8.61 15.25 -5.45
C ALA A 197 9.05 15.13 -6.93
N SER A 198 10.09 14.34 -7.21
CA SER A 198 10.66 14.24 -8.54
C SER A 198 11.18 12.82 -8.87
N PRO A 199 11.38 12.52 -10.18
CA PRO A 199 12.05 11.29 -10.60
C PRO A 199 13.49 11.16 -10.08
N GLU A 200 14.21 12.27 -9.90
CA GLU A 200 15.58 12.29 -9.37
C GLU A 200 15.60 11.85 -7.92
N ASP A 201 14.71 12.39 -7.06
CA ASP A 201 14.56 11.96 -5.67
C ASP A 201 14.23 10.47 -5.57
N TRP A 202 13.38 9.98 -6.49
CA TRP A 202 13.01 8.57 -6.54
C TRP A 202 14.18 7.67 -6.91
N THR A 203 14.98 8.08 -7.92
CA THR A 203 16.19 7.37 -8.36
C THR A 203 17.20 7.24 -7.23
N GLU A 204 17.46 8.33 -6.50
CA GLU A 204 18.37 8.30 -5.34
C GLU A 204 17.92 7.28 -4.28
N LEU A 205 16.62 7.22 -4.00
CA LEU A 205 16.08 6.26 -3.05
C LEU A 205 16.17 4.82 -3.56
N LYS A 206 15.97 4.59 -4.86
CA LYS A 206 16.11 3.26 -5.48
C LYS A 206 17.55 2.76 -5.43
N GLU A 207 18.53 3.64 -5.61
CA GLU A 207 19.96 3.30 -5.44
C GLU A 207 20.29 2.90 -4.00
N VAL A 208 19.76 3.62 -3.00
CA VAL A 208 19.90 3.25 -1.59
C VAL A 208 19.26 1.89 -1.30
N LEU A 209 18.07 1.64 -1.87
CA LEU A 209 17.42 0.34 -1.74
C LEU A 209 18.26 -0.78 -2.35
N ALA A 210 18.80 -0.57 -3.55
CA ALA A 210 19.71 -1.53 -4.20
C ALA A 210 20.93 -1.85 -3.32
N GLY A 211 21.50 -0.85 -2.65
CA GLY A 211 22.59 -1.04 -1.69
C GLY A 211 22.17 -1.92 -0.50
N HIS A 212 20.98 -1.72 0.06
CA HIS A 212 20.47 -2.58 1.14
C HIS A 212 20.18 -4.01 0.66
N CYS A 213 19.66 -4.18 -0.54
CA CYS A 213 19.45 -5.50 -1.14
C CYS A 213 20.77 -6.23 -1.34
N ALA A 214 21.77 -5.57 -1.93
CA ALA A 214 23.11 -6.14 -2.14
C ALA A 214 23.76 -6.57 -0.82
N ALA A 215 23.58 -5.81 0.26
CA ALA A 215 24.14 -6.13 1.57
C ALA A 215 23.59 -7.45 2.17
N ILE A 216 22.44 -7.94 1.69
CA ILE A 216 21.82 -9.20 2.13
C ILE A 216 21.79 -10.27 1.02
N GLY A 217 22.44 -10.01 -0.11
CA GLY A 217 22.50 -10.94 -1.25
C GLY A 217 21.17 -11.07 -2.02
N ARG A 218 20.29 -10.07 -1.97
CA ARG A 218 19.02 -10.00 -2.71
C ARG A 218 19.17 -9.14 -3.95
N ASP A 219 18.56 -9.53 -5.06
CA ASP A 219 18.47 -8.68 -6.25
C ASP A 219 17.32 -7.66 -6.08
N VAL A 220 17.61 -6.37 -6.30
CA VAL A 220 16.60 -5.32 -6.22
C VAL A 220 15.50 -5.49 -7.28
N SER A 221 15.77 -6.17 -8.38
CA SER A 221 14.78 -6.50 -9.42
C SER A 221 13.66 -7.44 -8.95
N GLU A 222 13.84 -8.13 -7.81
CA GLU A 222 12.79 -8.90 -7.16
C GLU A 222 11.71 -8.02 -6.49
N ILE A 223 11.97 -6.72 -6.39
CA ILE A 223 11.08 -5.76 -5.72
C ILE A 223 10.46 -4.84 -6.77
N THR A 224 9.14 -4.89 -6.92
CA THR A 224 8.40 -3.89 -7.71
C THR A 224 8.58 -2.51 -7.10
N CYS A 225 9.29 -1.63 -7.78
CA CYS A 225 9.49 -0.26 -7.30
C CYS A 225 8.42 0.66 -7.88
N SER A 226 7.51 1.13 -7.01
CA SER A 226 6.36 1.95 -7.40
C SER A 226 6.45 3.39 -6.89
N VAL A 227 5.71 4.26 -7.56
CA VAL A 227 5.59 5.67 -7.22
C VAL A 227 4.15 6.14 -7.32
N ASN A 228 3.79 7.15 -6.54
CA ASN A 228 2.49 7.79 -6.62
C ASN A 228 2.54 9.04 -7.51
N VAL A 229 1.58 9.16 -8.43
CA VAL A 229 1.35 10.35 -9.25
C VAL A 229 -0.07 10.87 -9.01
N ARG A 230 -0.21 12.14 -8.64
CA ARG A 230 -1.52 12.78 -8.49
C ARG A 230 -2.11 13.08 -9.86
N THR A 231 -3.42 12.84 -10.01
CA THR A 231 -4.13 13.14 -11.27
C THR A 231 -4.83 14.49 -11.27
N ASP A 232 -4.81 15.22 -10.14
CA ASP A 232 -5.31 16.57 -9.95
C ASP A 232 -4.19 17.63 -9.97
N GLN A 233 -3.18 17.44 -10.82
CA GLN A 233 -2.07 18.38 -10.94
C GLN A 233 -2.47 19.64 -11.75
N ASP A 234 -1.83 20.74 -11.43
CA ASP A 234 -1.87 21.93 -12.30
C ASP A 234 -1.30 21.56 -13.68
N GLY A 235 -2.02 21.93 -14.76
CA GLY A 235 -1.69 21.49 -16.13
C GLY A 235 -2.46 20.25 -16.59
N GLY A 236 -3.31 19.64 -15.74
CA GLY A 236 -4.26 18.60 -16.12
C GLY A 236 -3.60 17.33 -16.65
N LEU A 237 -4.21 16.69 -17.64
CA LEU A 237 -3.77 15.40 -18.18
C LEU A 237 -2.35 15.45 -18.76
N GLU A 238 -1.95 16.55 -19.39
CA GLU A 238 -0.62 16.69 -19.96
C GLU A 238 0.47 16.63 -18.87
N ALA A 239 0.26 17.33 -17.75
CA ALA A 239 1.17 17.27 -16.60
C ALA A 239 1.25 15.87 -16.00
N VAL A 240 0.11 15.15 -15.90
CA VAL A 240 0.09 13.76 -15.45
C VAL A 240 0.92 12.86 -16.36
N LEU A 241 0.74 12.96 -17.68
CA LEU A 241 1.50 12.16 -18.66
C LEU A 241 2.99 12.47 -18.62
N ALA A 242 3.37 13.75 -18.48
CA ALA A 242 4.75 14.15 -18.33
C ALA A 242 5.40 13.59 -17.06
N ALA A 243 4.71 13.64 -15.92
CA ALA A 243 5.17 13.05 -14.67
C ALA A 243 5.34 11.52 -14.79
N VAL A 244 4.36 10.83 -15.36
CA VAL A 244 4.40 9.39 -15.61
C VAL A 244 5.59 9.02 -16.51
N ALA A 245 5.81 9.76 -17.60
CA ALA A 245 6.95 9.53 -18.50
C ALA A 245 8.28 9.72 -17.76
N GLY A 246 8.43 10.77 -16.94
CA GLY A 246 9.62 10.99 -16.12
C GLY A 246 9.94 9.82 -15.19
N TYR A 247 8.93 9.26 -14.49
CA TYR A 247 9.16 8.10 -13.64
C TYR A 247 9.40 6.80 -14.43
N ARG A 248 8.78 6.64 -15.60
CA ARG A 248 9.10 5.53 -16.51
C ARG A 248 10.57 5.58 -16.93
N ASP A 249 11.05 6.73 -17.34
CA ASP A 249 12.43 6.94 -17.80
C ASP A 249 13.44 6.78 -16.65
N ALA A 250 13.03 7.07 -15.42
CA ALA A 250 13.75 6.75 -14.18
C ALA A 250 13.72 5.25 -13.82
N GLY A 251 12.94 4.43 -14.52
CA GLY A 251 12.84 2.98 -14.32
C GLY A 251 11.90 2.56 -13.20
N ALA A 252 10.81 3.29 -12.99
CA ALA A 252 9.71 2.84 -12.12
C ALA A 252 8.95 1.68 -12.78
N ASP A 253 8.63 0.65 -12.00
CA ASP A 253 7.92 -0.54 -12.49
C ASP A 253 6.41 -0.33 -12.54
N LEU A 254 5.88 0.45 -11.57
CA LEU A 254 4.47 0.68 -11.37
C LEU A 254 4.21 2.13 -10.97
N VAL A 255 3.28 2.78 -11.66
CA VAL A 255 2.74 4.09 -11.26
C VAL A 255 1.35 3.91 -10.66
N ILE A 256 1.17 4.42 -9.45
CA ILE A 256 -0.09 4.43 -8.74
C ILE A 256 -0.71 5.83 -8.84
N LEU A 257 -1.81 5.92 -9.56
CA LEU A 257 -2.51 7.17 -9.84
C LEU A 257 -3.43 7.53 -8.68
N ASN A 258 -3.11 8.60 -7.96
CA ASN A 258 -3.94 9.12 -6.87
C ASN A 258 -5.11 9.91 -7.47
N LEU A 259 -6.31 9.36 -7.34
CA LEU A 259 -7.53 9.95 -7.89
C LEU A 259 -8.11 11.01 -6.93
N PRO A 260 -8.57 12.16 -7.45
CA PRO A 260 -9.23 13.16 -6.62
C PRO A 260 -10.68 12.75 -6.32
N HIS A 261 -11.16 13.05 -5.13
CA HIS A 261 -12.52 12.70 -4.70
C HIS A 261 -13.65 13.40 -5.51
N HIS A 262 -13.36 14.53 -6.16
CA HIS A 262 -14.34 15.24 -6.99
C HIS A 262 -14.47 14.70 -8.43
N ALA A 263 -13.56 13.85 -8.87
CA ALA A 263 -13.66 13.20 -10.18
C ALA A 263 -14.71 12.06 -10.15
N LYS A 264 -15.02 11.51 -11.29
CA LYS A 264 -15.99 10.42 -11.44
C LYS A 264 -15.38 9.22 -12.13
N PRO A 265 -15.84 7.98 -11.87
CA PRO A 265 -15.29 6.74 -12.45
C PRO A 265 -15.17 6.76 -13.98
N GLY A 266 -16.07 7.46 -14.66
CA GLY A 266 -16.02 7.61 -16.13
C GLY A 266 -14.76 8.32 -16.67
N SER A 267 -13.96 8.97 -15.81
CA SER A 267 -12.67 9.55 -16.20
C SER A 267 -11.55 8.52 -16.34
N LEU A 268 -11.74 7.28 -15.85
CA LEU A 268 -10.72 6.24 -15.91
C LEU A 268 -10.44 5.75 -17.33
N GLN A 269 -11.47 5.59 -18.16
CA GLN A 269 -11.29 5.10 -19.51
C GLN A 269 -10.45 6.07 -20.38
N PRO A 270 -10.77 7.39 -20.45
CA PRO A 270 -9.91 8.34 -21.15
C PRO A 270 -8.49 8.43 -20.59
N LEU A 271 -8.33 8.34 -19.27
CA LEU A 271 -7.01 8.32 -18.63
C LEU A 271 -6.22 7.07 -19.05
N ALA A 272 -6.85 5.91 -19.07
CA ALA A 272 -6.22 4.66 -19.50
C ALA A 272 -5.77 4.70 -20.96
N GLU A 273 -6.61 5.25 -21.85
CA GLU A 273 -6.28 5.43 -23.27
C GLU A 273 -5.06 6.35 -23.45
N ALA A 274 -4.98 7.43 -22.67
CA ALA A 274 -3.86 8.35 -22.72
C ALA A 274 -2.56 7.74 -22.16
N LEU A 275 -2.66 6.83 -21.19
CA LEU A 275 -1.52 6.15 -20.56
C LEU A 275 -1.03 4.92 -21.35
N ALA A 276 -1.86 4.32 -22.20
CA ALA A 276 -1.53 3.10 -22.95
C ALA A 276 -0.20 3.16 -23.73
N PRO A 277 0.19 4.31 -24.35
CA PRO A 277 1.49 4.43 -25.03
C PRO A 277 2.70 4.39 -24.09
N LEU A 278 2.49 4.50 -22.77
CA LEU A 278 3.53 4.53 -21.75
C LEU A 278 3.73 3.16 -21.04
N THR A 279 3.01 2.12 -21.47
CA THR A 279 3.14 0.74 -20.94
C THR A 279 4.51 0.11 -21.19
#